data_e8725d1e639a324d61b06deb5ae2bfbb
#
_entry.id   e8725d1e639a324d61b06deb5ae2bfbb
#
_cell.length_a   1.000
_cell.length_b   1.000
_cell.length_c   1.000
_cell.angle_alpha   90.00
_cell.angle_beta   90.00
_cell.angle_gamma   90.00
#
_symmetry.space_group_name_H-M   'P 1'
#
loop_
_entity.id
_entity.type
_entity.pdbx_description
1 polymer ?
#
loop_
_entity_poly.entity_id
_entity_poly.type
_entity_poly.pdbx_seq_one_letter_code
_entity_poly.pdbx_strand_id
1 'polypeptide(L)'
;MGTIDREHSVILSMEDLTMSYGGHYVLKGINLEVLRGQIIGYIGPNGAGKSTTVRIMLGLQKGYGGKVALFGEDIRTNGVAYKGRLGYVPETAEVYDMLTAREYLVFSGGCYGIDEKRAERKGRLLMDQFGLADAFDARLSSFSKGMRQKVLIISSLLHNPDLLFFDEPLSGLDANSVLVFKEILARLAEQGKTIFYSSHIMDIVEKISHRIVLLYDGRIAADGSFEELKAQNKEGTLEEIFNQLTGFHQHAQIAEDFVSIVKEV
;
A
#
# COMPACT_ATOMS: atom_id res chain seq x y z
N MET A 1 -11.73 -34.74 -5.75
CA MET A 1 -11.88 -33.38 -6.30
C MET A 1 -10.76 -32.55 -5.68
N GLY A 2 -9.73 -32.24 -6.49
CA GLY A 2 -8.41 -31.82 -6.01
C GLY A 2 -8.45 -30.51 -5.24
N THR A 3 -7.73 -30.48 -4.16
CA THR A 3 -7.19 -29.26 -3.52
C THR A 3 -6.31 -28.58 -4.56
N ILE A 4 -6.88 -27.63 -5.31
CA ILE A 4 -6.11 -26.71 -6.15
C ILE A 4 -5.21 -25.97 -5.20
N ASP A 5 -3.91 -26.08 -5.47
CA ASP A 5 -2.81 -25.38 -4.78
C ASP A 5 -3.15 -23.88 -4.68
N ARG A 6 -3.78 -23.46 -3.56
CA ARG A 6 -4.18 -22.07 -3.34
C ARG A 6 -2.97 -21.16 -3.12
N GLU A 7 -1.82 -21.75 -2.81
CA GLU A 7 -0.59 -21.03 -2.49
C GLU A 7 0.11 -20.40 -3.71
N HIS A 8 -0.20 -20.81 -4.94
CA HIS A 8 0.44 -20.28 -6.16
C HIS A 8 -0.53 -19.64 -7.14
N SER A 9 -1.74 -19.26 -6.71
CA SER A 9 -2.70 -18.65 -7.61
C SER A 9 -2.43 -17.15 -7.80
N VAL A 10 -2.42 -16.70 -9.06
CA VAL A 10 -2.33 -15.27 -9.40
C VAL A 10 -3.57 -14.55 -8.87
N ILE A 11 -3.37 -13.52 -8.03
CA ILE A 11 -4.44 -12.70 -7.47
C ILE A 11 -4.62 -11.39 -8.24
N LEU A 12 -3.54 -10.89 -8.84
CA LEU A 12 -3.50 -9.70 -9.67
C LEU A 12 -2.66 -9.97 -10.91
N SER A 13 -3.14 -9.56 -12.09
CA SER A 13 -2.33 -9.44 -13.31
C SER A 13 -2.54 -8.11 -13.98
N MET A 14 -1.47 -7.55 -14.53
CA MET A 14 -1.43 -6.39 -15.41
C MET A 14 -0.73 -6.78 -16.70
N GLU A 15 -1.36 -6.48 -17.83
CA GLU A 15 -0.83 -6.75 -19.17
C GLU A 15 -0.79 -5.43 -19.93
N ASP A 16 0.40 -4.96 -20.27
CA ASP A 16 0.68 -3.71 -21.02
C ASP A 16 -0.11 -2.51 -20.48
N LEU A 17 -0.13 -2.34 -19.15
CA LEU A 17 -0.87 -1.27 -18.51
C LEU A 17 -0.24 0.08 -18.83
N THR A 18 -1.02 0.93 -19.51
CA THR A 18 -0.62 2.29 -19.88
C THR A 18 -1.60 3.32 -19.33
N MET A 19 -1.11 4.51 -19.00
CA MET A 19 -1.94 5.64 -18.59
C MET A 19 -1.30 6.96 -18.98
N SER A 20 -2.09 7.88 -19.52
CA SER A 20 -1.63 9.23 -19.86
C SER A 20 -2.58 10.31 -19.32
N TYR A 21 -2.02 11.45 -18.98
CA TYR A 21 -2.74 12.67 -18.62
C TYR A 21 -2.26 13.83 -19.50
N GLY A 22 -3.17 14.47 -20.21
CA GLY A 22 -2.82 15.58 -21.09
C GLY A 22 -1.75 15.26 -22.15
N GLY A 23 -1.72 14.02 -22.65
CA GLY A 23 -0.74 13.57 -23.64
C GLY A 23 0.59 13.05 -23.05
N HIS A 24 0.81 13.18 -21.74
CA HIS A 24 2.01 12.66 -21.07
C HIS A 24 1.73 11.28 -20.46
N TYR A 25 2.51 10.27 -20.86
CA TYR A 25 2.41 8.92 -20.32
C TYR A 25 3.01 8.85 -18.91
N VAL A 26 2.17 8.48 -17.94
CA VAL A 26 2.57 8.20 -16.54
C VAL A 26 2.86 6.72 -16.34
N LEU A 27 2.12 5.84 -17.03
CA LEU A 27 2.41 4.41 -17.10
C LEU A 27 2.67 4.03 -18.56
N LYS A 28 3.76 3.28 -18.79
CA LYS A 28 4.32 3.02 -20.11
C LYS A 28 4.47 1.52 -20.38
N GLY A 29 3.41 0.74 -20.16
CA GLY A 29 3.38 -0.69 -20.42
C GLY A 29 3.87 -1.51 -19.21
N ILE A 30 3.13 -1.42 -18.09
CA ILE A 30 3.41 -2.23 -16.88
C ILE A 30 2.88 -3.64 -17.11
N ASN A 31 3.75 -4.63 -16.95
CA ASN A 31 3.42 -6.04 -16.91
C ASN A 31 3.80 -6.58 -15.53
N LEU A 32 2.83 -7.10 -14.78
CA LEU A 32 3.05 -7.58 -13.42
C LEU A 32 2.04 -8.68 -13.08
N GLU A 33 2.53 -9.78 -12.57
CA GLU A 33 1.70 -10.80 -11.92
C GLU A 33 2.05 -10.88 -10.44
N VAL A 34 1.04 -10.99 -9.58
CA VAL A 34 1.21 -11.11 -8.14
C VAL A 34 0.51 -12.36 -7.66
N LEU A 35 1.23 -13.15 -6.89
CA LEU A 35 0.72 -14.37 -6.29
C LEU A 35 0.04 -14.07 -4.95
N ARG A 36 -0.88 -14.93 -4.57
CA ARG A 36 -1.57 -14.88 -3.28
C ARG A 36 -0.57 -15.04 -2.12
N GLY A 37 -0.79 -14.33 -1.02
CA GLY A 37 0.04 -14.43 0.19
C GLY A 37 1.35 -13.65 0.13
N GLN A 38 1.61 -12.86 -0.93
CA GLN A 38 2.81 -12.04 -1.03
C GLN A 38 2.64 -10.65 -0.41
N ILE A 39 3.69 -10.16 0.23
CA ILE A 39 3.86 -8.73 0.53
C ILE A 39 4.72 -8.14 -0.58
N ILE A 40 4.15 -7.24 -1.37
CA ILE A 40 4.82 -6.55 -2.47
C ILE A 40 5.22 -5.16 -2.01
N GLY A 41 6.51 -4.90 -1.93
CA GLY A 41 7.06 -3.56 -1.80
C GLY A 41 6.98 -2.84 -3.14
N TYR A 42 6.02 -1.93 -3.32
CA TYR A 42 5.81 -1.19 -4.57
C TYR A 42 6.41 0.21 -4.44
N ILE A 43 7.65 0.37 -4.87
CA ILE A 43 8.47 1.56 -4.63
C ILE A 43 8.80 2.31 -5.92
N GLY A 44 9.28 3.54 -5.79
CA GLY A 44 9.68 4.41 -6.91
C GLY A 44 9.67 5.87 -6.49
N PRO A 45 10.32 6.77 -7.25
CA PRO A 45 10.30 8.19 -6.96
C PRO A 45 8.90 8.80 -7.12
N ASN A 46 8.76 10.04 -6.67
CA ASN A 46 7.53 10.81 -6.89
C ASN A 46 7.30 10.97 -8.40
N GLY A 47 6.04 10.80 -8.82
CA GLY A 47 5.69 10.85 -10.24
C GLY A 47 5.95 9.56 -11.03
N ALA A 48 6.57 8.54 -10.45
CA ALA A 48 6.83 7.26 -11.16
C ALA A 48 5.57 6.50 -11.59
N GLY A 49 4.40 6.84 -11.05
CA GLY A 49 3.12 6.20 -11.40
C GLY A 49 2.54 5.28 -10.33
N LYS A 50 3.15 5.17 -9.13
CA LYS A 50 2.70 4.28 -8.05
C LYS A 50 1.23 4.48 -7.68
N SER A 51 0.86 5.68 -7.26
CA SER A 51 -0.53 5.99 -6.87
C SER A 51 -1.51 5.88 -8.04
N THR A 52 -1.06 6.15 -9.28
CA THR A 52 -1.87 5.93 -10.49
C THR A 52 -2.18 4.44 -10.66
N THR A 53 -1.18 3.57 -10.53
CA THR A 53 -1.35 2.11 -10.61
C THR A 53 -2.33 1.63 -9.52
N VAL A 54 -2.14 2.05 -8.27
CA VAL A 54 -3.04 1.70 -7.16
C VAL A 54 -4.47 2.17 -7.42
N ARG A 55 -4.66 3.42 -7.88
CA ARG A 55 -6.00 3.96 -8.21
C ARG A 55 -6.68 3.19 -9.33
N ILE A 56 -5.94 2.70 -10.33
CA ILE A 56 -6.48 1.84 -11.39
C ILE A 56 -6.97 0.53 -10.78
N MET A 57 -6.16 -0.15 -9.97
CA MET A 57 -6.52 -1.41 -9.30
C MET A 57 -7.74 -1.26 -8.39
N LEU A 58 -7.86 -0.12 -7.69
CA LEU A 58 -9.03 0.22 -6.86
C LEU A 58 -10.27 0.59 -7.70
N GLY A 59 -10.13 0.71 -9.03
CA GLY A 59 -11.20 1.16 -9.93
C GLY A 59 -11.61 2.60 -9.69
N LEU A 60 -10.69 3.43 -9.18
CA LEU A 60 -10.86 4.88 -8.99
C LEU A 60 -10.39 5.68 -10.22
N GLN A 61 -9.50 5.09 -11.04
CA GLN A 61 -8.98 5.69 -12.25
C GLN A 61 -9.41 4.88 -13.46
N LYS A 62 -10.04 5.53 -14.43
CA LYS A 62 -10.47 4.97 -15.72
C LYS A 62 -9.63 5.55 -16.87
N GLY A 63 -9.80 5.00 -18.08
CA GLY A 63 -9.16 5.52 -19.30
C GLY A 63 -7.74 5.00 -19.51
N TYR A 64 -7.33 3.95 -18.81
CA TYR A 64 -6.06 3.26 -19.02
C TYR A 64 -6.11 2.28 -20.21
N GLY A 65 -4.97 2.07 -20.87
CA GLY A 65 -4.77 1.01 -21.87
C GLY A 65 -4.26 -0.29 -21.22
N GLY A 66 -4.25 -1.37 -22.00
CA GLY A 66 -3.87 -2.68 -21.49
C GLY A 66 -4.99 -3.35 -20.69
N LYS A 67 -4.66 -4.36 -19.88
CA LYS A 67 -5.60 -5.16 -19.10
C LYS A 67 -5.16 -5.23 -17.64
N VAL A 68 -6.13 -5.15 -16.72
CA VAL A 68 -5.92 -5.39 -15.29
C VAL A 68 -6.97 -6.38 -14.81
N ALA A 69 -6.52 -7.51 -14.28
CA ALA A 69 -7.40 -8.50 -13.69
C ALA A 69 -7.09 -8.67 -12.20
N LEU A 70 -8.14 -8.71 -11.40
CA LEU A 70 -8.11 -9.04 -9.99
C LEU A 70 -8.95 -10.29 -9.74
N PHE A 71 -8.40 -11.22 -8.97
CA PHE A 71 -9.08 -12.49 -8.66
C PHE A 71 -9.47 -13.30 -9.89
N GLY A 72 -8.72 -13.15 -10.99
CA GLY A 72 -8.95 -13.82 -12.27
C GLY A 72 -9.93 -13.11 -13.21
N GLU A 73 -10.49 -11.97 -12.84
CA GLU A 73 -11.48 -11.23 -13.65
C GLU A 73 -11.00 -9.82 -14.00
N ASP A 74 -11.22 -9.38 -15.25
CA ASP A 74 -10.91 -8.01 -15.69
C ASP A 74 -11.77 -7.01 -14.89
N ILE A 75 -11.12 -6.04 -14.23
CA ILE A 75 -11.80 -5.06 -13.38
C ILE A 75 -12.76 -4.14 -14.14
N ARG A 76 -12.66 -4.05 -15.47
CA ARG A 76 -13.58 -3.30 -16.31
C ARG A 76 -14.93 -3.99 -16.48
N THR A 77 -14.94 -5.31 -16.38
CA THR A 77 -16.14 -6.14 -16.62
C THR A 77 -16.79 -6.64 -15.34
N ASN A 78 -16.02 -6.73 -14.24
CA ASN A 78 -16.49 -7.29 -12.95
C ASN A 78 -17.36 -6.31 -12.11
N GLY A 79 -17.68 -5.14 -12.62
CA GLY A 79 -18.48 -4.14 -11.89
C GLY A 79 -17.78 -3.67 -10.60
N VAL A 80 -18.47 -3.81 -9.44
CA VAL A 80 -17.93 -3.38 -8.13
C VAL A 80 -17.68 -4.53 -7.15
N ALA A 81 -18.05 -5.76 -7.53
CA ALA A 81 -18.01 -6.92 -6.62
C ALA A 81 -16.61 -7.21 -6.07
N TYR A 82 -15.55 -7.07 -6.88
CA TYR A 82 -14.17 -7.26 -6.45
C TYR A 82 -13.74 -6.29 -5.34
N LYS A 83 -14.33 -5.08 -5.27
CA LYS A 83 -14.01 -4.07 -4.26
C LYS A 83 -14.31 -4.54 -2.84
N GLY A 84 -15.32 -5.40 -2.67
CA GLY A 84 -15.64 -6.03 -1.39
C GLY A 84 -14.53 -6.94 -0.85
N ARG A 85 -13.53 -7.27 -1.67
CA ARG A 85 -12.36 -8.09 -1.31
C ARG A 85 -11.08 -7.27 -1.19
N LEU A 86 -11.17 -5.93 -1.35
CA LEU A 86 -10.04 -5.01 -1.25
C LEU A 86 -10.07 -4.24 0.05
N GLY A 87 -8.92 -4.08 0.70
CA GLY A 87 -8.69 -3.09 1.75
C GLY A 87 -7.75 -1.99 1.24
N TYR A 88 -8.00 -0.75 1.63
CA TYR A 88 -7.16 0.38 1.20
C TYR A 88 -6.93 1.36 2.34
N VAL A 89 -5.68 1.74 2.52
CA VAL A 89 -5.25 2.83 3.38
C VAL A 89 -4.51 3.84 2.51
N PRO A 90 -5.06 5.04 2.28
CA PRO A 90 -4.43 6.10 1.52
C PRO A 90 -3.28 6.75 2.29
N GLU A 91 -2.37 7.42 1.57
CA GLU A 91 -1.28 8.22 2.14
C GLU A 91 -1.78 9.31 3.09
N THR A 92 -2.87 9.99 2.71
CA THR A 92 -3.48 11.03 3.55
C THR A 92 -4.57 10.42 4.41
N ALA A 93 -4.41 10.55 5.74
CA ALA A 93 -5.37 10.04 6.72
C ALA A 93 -6.64 10.92 6.77
N GLU A 94 -7.40 10.92 5.67
CA GLU A 94 -8.70 11.61 5.59
C GLU A 94 -9.78 10.73 6.18
N VAL A 95 -10.42 11.22 7.22
CA VAL A 95 -11.55 10.59 7.91
C VAL A 95 -12.69 11.60 8.06
N TYR A 96 -13.87 11.12 8.34
CA TYR A 96 -15.02 12.01 8.64
C TYR A 96 -14.89 12.57 10.06
N ASP A 97 -14.27 13.73 10.20
CA ASP A 97 -13.91 14.37 11.47
C ASP A 97 -15.08 14.54 12.46
N MET A 98 -16.30 14.67 11.95
CA MET A 98 -17.51 14.83 12.76
C MET A 98 -18.00 13.54 13.41
N LEU A 99 -17.57 12.39 12.90
CA LEU A 99 -17.94 11.09 13.43
C LEU A 99 -17.04 10.73 14.63
N THR A 100 -17.58 9.92 15.55
CA THR A 100 -16.77 9.18 16.51
C THR A 100 -16.07 8.03 15.83
N ALA A 101 -15.02 7.46 16.43
CA ALA A 101 -14.35 6.29 15.88
C ALA A 101 -15.33 5.10 15.74
N ARG A 102 -16.23 4.91 16.71
CA ARG A 102 -17.32 3.93 16.65
C ARG A 102 -18.18 4.12 15.41
N GLU A 103 -18.75 5.33 15.24
CA GLU A 103 -19.63 5.65 14.10
C GLU A 103 -18.93 5.44 12.76
N TYR A 104 -17.66 5.86 12.65
CA TYR A 104 -16.85 5.68 11.45
C TYR A 104 -16.61 4.19 11.12
N LEU A 105 -16.25 3.39 12.12
CA LEU A 105 -15.99 1.95 11.91
C LEU A 105 -17.28 1.17 11.61
N VAL A 106 -18.39 1.53 12.26
CA VAL A 106 -19.71 0.96 11.96
C VAL A 106 -20.16 1.34 10.55
N PHE A 107 -20.05 2.60 10.17
CA PHE A 107 -20.35 3.07 8.81
C PHE A 107 -19.49 2.34 7.76
N SER A 108 -18.18 2.27 7.98
CA SER A 108 -17.25 1.59 7.09
C SER A 108 -17.60 0.10 6.95
N GLY A 109 -17.89 -0.57 8.07
CA GLY A 109 -18.33 -1.97 8.06
C GLY A 109 -19.64 -2.17 7.30
N GLY A 110 -20.60 -1.26 7.45
CA GLY A 110 -21.88 -1.26 6.76
C GLY A 110 -21.74 -1.17 5.23
N CYS A 111 -20.76 -0.38 4.73
CA CYS A 111 -20.44 -0.32 3.30
C CYS A 111 -20.02 -1.67 2.71
N TYR A 112 -19.50 -2.57 3.54
CA TYR A 112 -19.12 -3.94 3.18
C TYR A 112 -20.15 -5.00 3.62
N GLY A 113 -21.36 -4.57 4.03
CA GLY A 113 -22.43 -5.48 4.43
C GLY A 113 -22.24 -6.14 5.80
N ILE A 114 -21.37 -5.60 6.65
CA ILE A 114 -21.21 -6.09 8.02
C ILE A 114 -22.34 -5.52 8.89
N ASP A 115 -23.00 -6.41 9.64
CA ASP A 115 -24.00 -6.01 10.63
C ASP A 115 -23.42 -5.03 11.66
N GLU A 116 -24.24 -4.04 12.07
CA GLU A 116 -23.83 -2.94 12.96
C GLU A 116 -23.19 -3.44 14.27
N LYS A 117 -23.84 -4.37 14.96
CA LYS A 117 -23.35 -4.93 16.24
C LYS A 117 -22.02 -5.66 16.05
N ARG A 118 -21.89 -6.37 14.92
CA ARG A 118 -20.66 -7.08 14.56
C ARG A 118 -19.54 -6.11 14.21
N ALA A 119 -19.83 -5.05 13.45
CA ALA A 119 -18.87 -4.01 13.11
C ALA A 119 -18.39 -3.26 14.34
N GLU A 120 -19.30 -2.85 15.23
CA GLU A 120 -19.00 -2.19 16.49
C GLU A 120 -18.12 -3.08 17.39
N ARG A 121 -18.50 -4.34 17.62
CA ARG A 121 -17.72 -5.27 18.44
C ARG A 121 -16.32 -5.48 17.88
N LYS A 122 -16.20 -5.72 16.55
CA LYS A 122 -14.91 -5.93 15.90
C LYS A 122 -14.05 -4.67 15.92
N GLY A 123 -14.65 -3.50 15.65
CA GLY A 123 -13.98 -2.21 15.71
C GLY A 123 -13.42 -1.91 17.10
N ARG A 124 -14.22 -2.11 18.16
CA ARG A 124 -13.79 -1.92 19.54
C ARG A 124 -12.60 -2.80 19.91
N LEU A 125 -12.66 -4.10 19.56
CA LEU A 125 -11.57 -5.04 19.82
C LEU A 125 -10.29 -4.67 19.06
N LEU A 126 -10.39 -4.24 17.81
CA LEU A 126 -9.23 -3.82 17.02
C LEU A 126 -8.63 -2.50 17.52
N MET A 127 -9.45 -1.56 17.95
CA MET A 127 -8.97 -0.32 18.58
C MET A 127 -8.25 -0.58 19.91
N ASP A 128 -8.75 -1.54 20.70
CA ASP A 128 -8.09 -1.97 21.92
C ASP A 128 -6.67 -2.50 21.65
N GLN A 129 -6.50 -3.35 20.63
CA GLN A 129 -5.19 -3.87 20.23
C GLN A 129 -4.21 -2.77 19.75
N PHE A 130 -4.71 -1.63 19.27
CA PHE A 130 -3.90 -0.46 18.91
C PHE A 130 -3.77 0.57 20.05
N GLY A 131 -4.22 0.23 21.27
CA GLY A 131 -4.14 1.12 22.45
C GLY A 131 -5.08 2.31 22.37
N LEU A 132 -6.22 2.18 21.67
CA LEU A 132 -7.21 3.23 21.47
C LEU A 132 -8.58 2.91 22.10
N ALA A 133 -8.64 1.98 23.07
CA ALA A 133 -9.89 1.55 23.69
C ALA A 133 -10.71 2.73 24.25
N ASP A 134 -10.06 3.64 25.00
CA ASP A 134 -10.70 4.79 25.65
C ASP A 134 -11.18 5.86 24.65
N ALA A 135 -10.65 5.84 23.43
CA ALA A 135 -11.00 6.80 22.38
C ALA A 135 -12.12 6.32 21.45
N PHE A 136 -12.70 5.13 21.67
CA PHE A 136 -13.67 4.53 20.76
C PHE A 136 -14.91 5.40 20.53
N ASP A 137 -15.40 6.07 21.56
CA ASP A 137 -16.55 6.97 21.52
C ASP A 137 -16.16 8.46 21.35
N ALA A 138 -14.87 8.76 21.18
CA ALA A 138 -14.39 10.12 20.94
C ALA A 138 -14.47 10.48 19.44
N ARG A 139 -14.67 11.78 19.14
CA ARG A 139 -14.73 12.29 17.76
C ARG A 139 -13.36 12.23 17.09
N LEU A 140 -13.34 11.86 15.80
CA LEU A 140 -12.11 11.78 15.00
C LEU A 140 -11.42 13.15 14.85
N SER A 141 -12.16 14.26 14.96
CA SER A 141 -11.58 15.60 15.02
C SER A 141 -10.59 15.81 16.18
N SER A 142 -10.75 15.09 17.28
CA SER A 142 -9.85 15.14 18.44
C SER A 142 -8.62 14.22 18.34
N PHE A 143 -8.55 13.37 17.30
CA PHE A 143 -7.49 12.39 17.14
C PHE A 143 -6.23 13.03 16.57
N SER A 144 -5.07 12.60 17.07
CA SER A 144 -3.79 12.88 16.42
C SER A 144 -3.71 12.23 15.03
N LYS A 145 -2.76 12.64 14.19
CA LYS A 145 -2.51 12.01 12.88
C LYS A 145 -2.31 10.50 13.01
N GLY A 146 -1.50 10.06 13.98
CA GLY A 146 -1.25 8.63 14.20
C GLY A 146 -2.49 7.86 14.66
N MET A 147 -3.34 8.46 15.51
CA MET A 147 -4.61 7.82 15.90
C MET A 147 -5.56 7.68 14.72
N ARG A 148 -5.68 8.70 13.85
CA ARG A 148 -6.48 8.62 12.62
C ARG A 148 -5.95 7.55 11.69
N GLN A 149 -4.63 7.43 11.56
CA GLN A 149 -3.97 6.40 10.74
C GLN A 149 -4.31 4.99 11.25
N LYS A 150 -4.27 4.77 12.57
CA LYS A 150 -4.68 3.50 13.19
C LYS A 150 -6.15 3.17 12.86
N VAL A 151 -7.05 4.14 12.94
CA VAL A 151 -8.47 3.94 12.61
C VAL A 151 -8.65 3.56 11.13
N LEU A 152 -7.91 4.19 10.21
CA LEU A 152 -7.94 3.83 8.78
C LEU A 152 -7.44 2.41 8.54
N ILE A 153 -6.34 2.02 9.18
CA ILE A 153 -5.82 0.64 9.12
C ILE A 153 -6.90 -0.34 9.62
N ILE A 154 -7.52 -0.07 10.76
CA ILE A 154 -8.59 -0.89 11.31
C ILE A 154 -9.77 -0.99 10.34
N SER A 155 -10.23 0.14 9.78
CA SER A 155 -11.36 0.16 8.86
C SER A 155 -11.10 -0.66 7.59
N SER A 156 -9.86 -0.61 7.07
CA SER A 156 -9.46 -1.38 5.89
C SER A 156 -9.47 -2.90 6.11
N LEU A 157 -9.42 -3.36 7.36
CA LEU A 157 -9.38 -4.76 7.76
C LEU A 157 -10.73 -5.32 8.27
N LEU A 158 -11.72 -4.45 8.51
CA LEU A 158 -12.99 -4.86 9.12
C LEU A 158 -13.70 -5.97 8.35
N HIS A 159 -13.71 -5.90 7.02
CA HIS A 159 -14.40 -6.84 6.14
C HIS A 159 -13.55 -8.04 5.73
N ASN A 160 -12.34 -8.20 6.32
CA ASN A 160 -11.42 -9.30 6.06
C ASN A 160 -11.04 -9.44 4.57
N PRO A 161 -10.47 -8.40 3.95
CA PRO A 161 -10.13 -8.41 2.53
C PRO A 161 -9.11 -9.48 2.16
N ASP A 162 -9.04 -9.83 0.87
CA ASP A 162 -8.04 -10.75 0.31
C ASP A 162 -6.80 -10.01 -0.19
N LEU A 163 -6.97 -8.78 -0.65
CA LEU A 163 -5.92 -7.92 -1.19
C LEU A 163 -5.96 -6.55 -0.51
N LEU A 164 -4.81 -6.13 0.01
CA LEU A 164 -4.63 -4.91 0.78
C LEU A 164 -3.69 -3.95 0.04
N PHE A 165 -4.06 -2.69 -0.01
CA PHE A 165 -3.22 -1.60 -0.50
C PHE A 165 -2.93 -0.64 0.63
N PHE A 166 -1.67 -0.50 1.00
CA PHE A 166 -1.18 0.41 2.02
C PHE A 166 -0.25 1.44 1.37
N ASP A 167 -0.73 2.69 1.29
CA ASP A 167 0.03 3.81 0.74
C ASP A 167 0.56 4.66 1.89
N GLU A 168 1.87 4.63 2.16
CA GLU A 168 2.56 5.27 3.30
C GLU A 168 1.88 5.03 4.67
N PRO A 169 1.51 3.79 5.02
CA PRO A 169 0.65 3.52 6.18
C PRO A 169 1.29 3.82 7.53
N LEU A 170 2.61 4.02 7.58
CA LEU A 170 3.34 4.29 8.82
C LEU A 170 3.42 5.77 9.17
N SER A 171 2.93 6.65 8.29
CA SER A 171 2.98 8.09 8.49
C SER A 171 2.26 8.50 9.79
N GLY A 172 3.02 9.06 10.74
CA GLY A 172 2.51 9.54 12.02
C GLY A 172 2.32 8.46 13.10
N LEU A 173 2.69 7.20 12.84
CA LEU A 173 2.70 6.15 13.85
C LEU A 173 3.94 6.28 14.75
N ASP A 174 3.78 5.97 16.03
CA ASP A 174 4.88 5.80 16.97
C ASP A 174 5.65 4.48 16.72
N ALA A 175 6.88 4.40 17.26
CA ALA A 175 7.77 3.25 17.01
C ALA A 175 7.15 1.89 17.41
N ASN A 176 6.42 1.84 18.53
CA ASN A 176 5.77 0.61 18.97
C ASN A 176 4.64 0.22 18.03
N SER A 177 3.84 1.17 17.58
CA SER A 177 2.77 0.94 16.60
C SER A 177 3.32 0.45 15.26
N VAL A 178 4.49 0.96 14.84
CA VAL A 178 5.20 0.46 13.64
C VAL A 178 5.60 -0.99 13.79
N LEU A 179 6.15 -1.39 14.94
CA LEU A 179 6.52 -2.79 15.20
C LEU A 179 5.30 -3.72 15.17
N VAL A 180 4.22 -3.33 15.84
CA VAL A 180 2.96 -4.08 15.85
C VAL A 180 2.40 -4.21 14.43
N PHE A 181 2.40 -3.12 13.66
CA PHE A 181 1.88 -3.13 12.30
C PHE A 181 2.69 -4.05 11.38
N LYS A 182 4.02 -4.06 11.47
CA LYS A 182 4.86 -4.99 10.72
C LYS A 182 4.51 -6.45 10.99
N GLU A 183 4.33 -6.80 12.28
CA GLU A 183 3.92 -8.15 12.67
C GLU A 183 2.52 -8.50 12.14
N ILE A 184 1.58 -7.53 12.15
CA ILE A 184 0.24 -7.72 11.56
C ILE A 184 0.36 -8.04 10.06
N LEU A 185 1.21 -7.32 9.30
CA LEU A 185 1.40 -7.59 7.87
C LEU A 185 1.94 -9.01 7.62
N ALA A 186 2.96 -9.42 8.38
CA ALA A 186 3.53 -10.77 8.29
C ALA A 186 2.47 -11.84 8.55
N ARG A 187 1.69 -11.70 9.65
CA ARG A 187 0.61 -12.66 9.99
C ARG A 187 -0.51 -12.70 8.96
N LEU A 188 -0.88 -11.55 8.38
CA LEU A 188 -1.88 -11.50 7.32
C LEU A 188 -1.39 -12.24 6.05
N ALA A 189 -0.12 -12.07 5.69
CA ALA A 189 0.48 -12.77 4.55
C ALA A 189 0.54 -14.29 4.78
N GLU A 190 0.94 -14.75 5.97
CA GLU A 190 0.90 -16.15 6.38
C GLU A 190 -0.52 -16.76 6.28
N GLN A 191 -1.56 -15.94 6.48
CA GLN A 191 -2.96 -16.34 6.30
C GLN A 191 -3.43 -16.27 4.83
N GLY A 192 -2.52 -16.04 3.89
CA GLY A 192 -2.80 -15.97 2.45
C GLY A 192 -3.37 -14.63 1.98
N LYS A 193 -3.30 -13.57 2.79
CA LYS A 193 -3.63 -12.20 2.34
C LYS A 193 -2.49 -11.65 1.51
N THR A 194 -2.83 -10.94 0.44
CA THR A 194 -1.84 -10.28 -0.42
C THR A 194 -1.79 -8.79 -0.10
N ILE A 195 -0.60 -8.24 -0.04
CA ILE A 195 -0.40 -6.87 0.43
C ILE A 195 0.47 -6.11 -0.56
N PHE A 196 -0.04 -5.00 -1.09
CA PHE A 196 0.74 -3.96 -1.74
C PHE A 196 1.09 -2.90 -0.70
N TYR A 197 2.38 -2.73 -0.50
CA TYR A 197 2.91 -1.79 0.47
C TYR A 197 3.78 -0.77 -0.24
N SER A 198 3.38 0.49 -0.27
CA SER A 198 4.22 1.58 -0.75
C SER A 198 4.78 2.38 0.43
N SER A 199 6.06 2.71 0.38
CA SER A 199 6.72 3.55 1.36
C SER A 199 8.01 4.15 0.81
N HIS A 200 8.39 5.31 1.35
CA HIS A 200 9.69 5.92 1.14
C HIS A 200 10.75 5.42 2.14
N ILE A 201 10.35 4.64 3.15
CA ILE A 201 11.27 4.09 4.15
C ILE A 201 11.79 2.75 3.64
N MET A 202 12.90 2.80 2.87
CA MET A 202 13.46 1.63 2.19
C MET A 202 13.83 0.49 3.14
N ASP A 203 14.37 0.78 4.32
CA ASP A 203 14.68 -0.22 5.37
C ASP A 203 13.47 -1.05 5.80
N ILE A 204 12.28 -0.46 5.77
CA ILE A 204 11.06 -1.17 6.13
C ILE A 204 10.62 -2.05 4.98
N VAL A 205 10.60 -1.49 3.76
CA VAL A 205 10.25 -2.24 2.55
C VAL A 205 11.15 -3.47 2.40
N GLU A 206 12.47 -3.29 2.57
CA GLU A 206 13.46 -4.37 2.53
C GLU A 206 13.12 -5.52 3.49
N LYS A 207 12.73 -5.17 4.74
CA LYS A 207 12.53 -6.15 5.81
C LYS A 207 11.20 -6.89 5.76
N ILE A 208 10.14 -6.27 5.20
CA ILE A 208 8.79 -6.85 5.24
C ILE A 208 8.34 -7.45 3.92
N SER A 209 8.96 -7.04 2.78
CA SER A 209 8.50 -7.44 1.46
C SER A 209 9.07 -8.79 1.05
N HIS A 210 8.22 -9.68 0.57
CA HIS A 210 8.65 -10.91 -0.08
C HIS A 210 9.17 -10.66 -1.50
N ARG A 211 8.67 -9.59 -2.14
CA ARG A 211 9.04 -9.16 -3.49
C ARG A 211 8.97 -7.64 -3.56
N ILE A 212 9.93 -7.05 -4.24
CA ILE A 212 10.05 -5.61 -4.43
C ILE A 212 9.90 -5.31 -5.92
N VAL A 213 8.98 -4.43 -6.24
CA VAL A 213 8.75 -3.91 -7.60
C VAL A 213 9.11 -2.43 -7.60
N LEU A 214 10.20 -2.08 -8.28
CA LEU A 214 10.66 -0.70 -8.42
C LEU A 214 10.12 -0.11 -9.71
N LEU A 215 9.32 0.94 -9.56
CA LEU A 215 8.76 1.70 -10.67
C LEU A 215 9.61 2.96 -10.92
N TYR A 216 10.05 3.15 -12.15
CA TYR A 216 10.79 4.34 -12.58
C TYR A 216 10.33 4.77 -13.96
N ASP A 217 10.09 6.07 -14.14
CA ASP A 217 9.62 6.66 -15.39
C ASP A 217 8.46 5.89 -16.06
N GLY A 218 7.49 5.45 -15.24
CA GLY A 218 6.31 4.73 -15.68
C GLY A 218 6.54 3.27 -16.14
N ARG A 219 7.70 2.69 -15.84
CA ARG A 219 8.07 1.31 -16.16
C ARG A 219 8.54 0.56 -14.92
N ILE A 220 8.46 -0.75 -14.93
CA ILE A 220 9.14 -1.56 -13.92
C ILE A 220 10.64 -1.57 -14.25
N ALA A 221 11.43 -0.99 -13.38
CA ALA A 221 12.89 -0.93 -13.49
C ALA A 221 13.56 -2.13 -12.82
N ALA A 222 12.96 -2.66 -11.75
CA ALA A 222 13.43 -3.87 -11.08
C ALA A 222 12.25 -4.63 -10.46
N ASP A 223 12.36 -5.95 -10.39
CA ASP A 223 11.33 -6.84 -9.86
C ASP A 223 11.99 -8.13 -9.35
N GLY A 224 11.86 -8.41 -8.06
CA GLY A 224 12.44 -9.59 -7.42
C GLY A 224 12.41 -9.48 -5.88
N SER A 225 12.92 -10.51 -5.20
CA SER A 225 13.23 -10.44 -3.77
C SER A 225 14.40 -9.47 -3.53
N PHE A 226 14.56 -8.99 -2.31
CA PHE A 226 15.70 -8.11 -1.97
C PHE A 226 17.05 -8.78 -2.30
N GLU A 227 17.20 -10.07 -2.00
CA GLU A 227 18.43 -10.81 -2.28
C GLU A 227 18.72 -10.92 -3.78
N GLU A 228 17.70 -11.12 -4.62
CA GLU A 228 17.86 -11.12 -6.08
C GLU A 228 18.27 -9.76 -6.62
N LEU A 229 17.63 -8.68 -6.13
CA LEU A 229 17.95 -7.32 -6.54
C LEU A 229 19.37 -6.94 -6.11
N LYS A 230 19.79 -7.30 -4.90
CA LYS A 230 21.15 -7.12 -4.38
C LYS A 230 22.20 -7.84 -5.23
N ALA A 231 21.92 -9.09 -5.58
CA ALA A 231 22.84 -9.87 -6.42
C ALA A 231 23.01 -9.27 -7.82
N GLN A 232 21.93 -8.74 -8.41
CA GLN A 232 21.92 -8.14 -9.75
C GLN A 232 22.66 -6.79 -9.79
N ASN A 233 22.50 -5.96 -8.76
CA ASN A 233 22.99 -4.58 -8.75
C ASN A 233 24.34 -4.43 -8.02
N LYS A 234 24.82 -5.48 -7.31
CA LYS A 234 26.07 -5.48 -6.52
C LYS A 234 26.10 -4.42 -5.41
N GLU A 235 24.96 -3.96 -4.98
CA GLU A 235 24.78 -2.96 -3.92
C GLU A 235 24.36 -3.62 -2.60
N GLY A 236 24.61 -2.92 -1.48
CA GLY A 236 24.41 -3.45 -0.14
C GLY A 236 23.00 -3.29 0.42
N THR A 237 22.33 -2.20 0.07
CA THR A 237 21.02 -1.80 0.60
C THR A 237 20.01 -1.53 -0.51
N LEU A 238 18.72 -1.57 -0.16
CA LEU A 238 17.65 -1.23 -1.11
C LEU A 238 17.72 0.25 -1.54
N GLU A 239 18.17 1.13 -0.66
CA GLU A 239 18.35 2.56 -0.97
C GLU A 239 19.46 2.77 -2.02
N GLU A 240 20.58 2.08 -1.92
CA GLU A 240 21.67 2.12 -2.91
C GLU A 240 21.18 1.59 -4.27
N ILE A 241 20.48 0.46 -4.29
CA ILE A 241 19.89 -0.11 -5.51
C ILE A 241 18.90 0.89 -6.14
N PHE A 242 18.06 1.52 -5.31
CA PHE A 242 17.10 2.52 -5.76
C PHE A 242 17.81 3.73 -6.40
N ASN A 243 18.84 4.26 -5.75
CA ASN A 243 19.63 5.40 -6.25
C ASN A 243 20.33 5.06 -7.56
N GLN A 244 20.91 3.87 -7.68
CA GLN A 244 21.54 3.39 -8.90
C GLN A 244 20.56 3.31 -10.06
N LEU A 245 19.40 2.69 -9.87
CA LEU A 245 18.39 2.49 -10.91
C LEU A 245 17.64 3.76 -11.30
N THR A 246 17.54 4.73 -10.40
CA THR A 246 16.92 6.04 -10.66
C THR A 246 17.89 7.11 -11.13
N GLY A 247 19.20 6.83 -11.12
CA GLY A 247 20.23 7.76 -11.53
C GLY A 247 20.47 8.91 -10.55
N PHE A 248 20.03 8.77 -9.27
CA PHE A 248 20.20 9.81 -8.25
C PHE A 248 21.53 9.65 -7.52
N HIS A 249 22.62 10.20 -8.11
CA HIS A 249 23.99 10.12 -7.56
C HIS A 249 24.50 11.45 -7.00
N GLN A 250 23.74 12.53 -7.08
CA GLN A 250 24.22 13.90 -6.81
C GLN A 250 23.94 14.39 -5.38
N HIS A 251 23.44 13.54 -4.48
CA HIS A 251 23.01 13.96 -3.14
C HIS A 251 24.15 14.61 -2.32
N ALA A 252 25.38 14.09 -2.40
CA ALA A 252 26.53 14.65 -1.70
C ALA A 252 26.89 16.04 -2.24
N GLN A 253 26.96 16.19 -3.57
CA GLN A 253 27.26 17.48 -4.21
C GLN A 253 26.19 18.52 -3.89
N ILE A 254 24.90 18.15 -3.97
CA ILE A 254 23.78 19.05 -3.62
C ILE A 254 23.91 19.52 -2.15
N ALA A 255 24.28 18.62 -1.24
CA ALA A 255 24.45 18.95 0.16
C ALA A 255 25.64 19.93 0.39
N GLU A 256 26.77 19.71 -0.29
CA GLU A 256 27.92 20.60 -0.24
C GLU A 256 27.58 21.99 -0.79
N ASP A 257 26.93 22.06 -1.94
CA ASP A 257 26.52 23.32 -2.58
C ASP A 257 25.53 24.06 -1.66
N PHE A 258 24.55 23.36 -1.07
CA PHE A 258 23.60 23.96 -0.13
C PHE A 258 24.28 24.56 1.10
N VAL A 259 25.20 23.81 1.73
CA VAL A 259 25.95 24.28 2.90
C VAL A 259 26.84 25.45 2.54
N SER A 260 27.45 25.46 1.34
CA SER A 260 28.25 26.57 0.82
C SER A 260 27.43 27.86 0.72
N ILE A 261 26.23 27.78 0.11
CA ILE A 261 25.30 28.91 -0.01
C ILE A 261 24.85 29.44 1.37
N VAL A 262 24.55 28.54 2.34
CA VAL A 262 24.18 28.95 3.70
C VAL A 262 25.34 29.73 4.41
N LYS A 263 26.58 29.47 4.06
CA LYS A 263 27.75 30.16 4.62
C LYS A 263 28.06 31.51 3.98
N GLU A 264 27.50 31.79 2.82
CA GLU A 264 27.57 33.09 2.18
C GLU A 264 26.70 34.09 2.96
N VAL A 265 27.32 35.00 3.72
CA VAL A 265 26.69 36.09 4.49
C VAL A 265 26.90 37.40 3.78
#